data_02872d8ed727288f2b34f64a83272b47
#
_entry.id   02872d8ed727288f2b34f64a83272b47
#
_cell.length_a   1.000
_cell.length_b   1.000
_cell.length_c   1.000
_cell.angle_alpha   90.00
_cell.angle_beta   90.00
_cell.angle_gamma   90.00
#
_symmetry.space_group_name_H-M   'P 1'
#
loop_
_entity.id
_entity.type
_entity.pdbx_description
1 polymer ?
#
loop_
_entity_poly.entity_id
_entity_poly.type
_entity_poly.pdbx_seq_one_letter_code
_entity_poly.pdbx_strand_id
1 'polypeptide(L)'
;MSWGSTAKAVTSTTHRTLTGVRAGRHTCYDRLVLDLDRGGEGYRVRYVSAVHDQGRGAVVPLRGGAFLQVDDQSQAYRRIAMPSVAGYTTFRQVAWGGSFEGYTTIGLGVRARLPFRA
;
A
#
# COMPACT_ATOMS: atom_id res chain seq x y z
N MET A 1 -4.21 6.26 -17.37
CA MET A 1 -4.67 6.00 -16.00
C MET A 1 -5.24 7.27 -15.38
N SER A 2 -6.43 7.19 -14.84
CA SER A 2 -7.14 8.36 -14.32
C SER A 2 -7.04 8.46 -12.80
N TRP A 3 -7.16 9.67 -12.28
CA TRP A 3 -7.28 9.92 -10.86
C TRP A 3 -8.74 9.77 -10.43
N GLY A 4 -8.94 9.25 -9.23
CA GLY A 4 -10.25 9.09 -8.62
C GLY A 4 -10.11 8.42 -7.27
N SER A 5 -11.19 8.37 -6.48
CA SER A 5 -11.16 7.76 -5.15
C SER A 5 -11.76 6.34 -5.11
N THR A 6 -12.16 5.81 -6.26
CA THR A 6 -12.67 4.44 -6.36
C THR A 6 -11.54 3.41 -6.39
N ALA A 7 -11.85 2.18 -6.02
CA ALA A 7 -10.89 1.09 -5.99
C ALA A 7 -10.23 0.84 -7.35
N LYS A 8 -8.97 0.46 -7.33
CA LYS A 8 -8.18 0.13 -8.51
C LYS A 8 -7.54 -1.24 -8.32
N ALA A 9 -7.60 -2.07 -9.35
CA ALA A 9 -7.06 -3.42 -9.27
C ALA A 9 -6.55 -3.90 -10.62
N VAL A 10 -5.47 -4.68 -10.58
CA VAL A 10 -4.91 -5.42 -11.70
C VAL A 10 -4.54 -6.80 -11.18
N THR A 11 -4.90 -7.85 -11.91
CA THR A 11 -4.58 -9.23 -11.56
C THR A 11 -3.39 -9.72 -12.36
N SER A 12 -2.51 -10.47 -11.70
CA SER A 12 -1.34 -11.10 -12.32
C SER A 12 -1.30 -12.59 -11.97
N THR A 13 -0.77 -13.40 -12.89
CA THR A 13 -0.48 -14.81 -12.63
C THR A 13 0.97 -15.05 -12.25
N THR A 14 1.80 -14.02 -12.28
CA THR A 14 3.22 -14.12 -11.96
C THR A 14 3.45 -14.05 -10.46
N HIS A 15 4.20 -14.99 -9.90
CA HIS A 15 4.64 -14.93 -8.51
C HIS A 15 5.81 -13.97 -8.37
N ARG A 16 5.73 -13.06 -7.41
CA ARG A 16 6.76 -12.04 -7.17
C ARG A 16 7.09 -11.98 -5.69
N THR A 17 8.32 -11.56 -5.40
CA THR A 17 8.77 -11.33 -4.02
C THR A 17 8.88 -9.85 -3.77
N LEU A 18 8.26 -9.39 -2.68
CA LEU A 18 8.40 -8.01 -2.22
C LEU A 18 9.72 -7.86 -1.49
N THR A 19 10.53 -6.90 -1.93
CA THR A 19 11.87 -6.67 -1.37
C THR A 19 12.00 -5.35 -0.63
N GLY A 20 11.10 -4.40 -0.87
CA GLY A 20 11.15 -3.12 -0.19
C GLY A 20 9.92 -2.27 -0.47
N VAL A 21 9.74 -1.25 0.36
CA VAL A 21 8.68 -0.24 0.20
C VAL A 21 9.32 1.11 0.38
N ARG A 22 9.11 2.01 -0.58
CA ARG A 22 9.66 3.36 -0.57
C ARG A 22 8.57 4.39 -0.73
N ALA A 23 8.82 5.60 -0.29
CA ALA A 23 7.92 6.73 -0.49
C ALA A 23 8.71 7.91 -1.02
N GLY A 24 8.02 8.77 -1.78
CA GLY A 24 8.62 9.97 -2.34
C GLY A 24 7.63 11.12 -2.38
N ARG A 25 8.14 12.34 -2.21
CA ARG A 25 7.35 13.56 -2.34
C ARG A 25 7.56 14.14 -3.73
N HIS A 26 6.44 14.58 -4.31
CA HIS A 26 6.45 15.33 -5.57
C HIS A 26 5.66 16.62 -5.37
N THR A 27 5.82 17.58 -6.27
CA THR A 27 5.18 18.88 -6.16
C THR A 27 3.66 18.79 -6.01
N CYS A 28 3.02 17.88 -6.75
CA CYS A 28 1.56 17.78 -6.83
C CYS A 28 1.00 16.54 -6.14
N TYR A 29 1.85 15.60 -5.70
CA TYR A 29 1.39 14.34 -5.10
C TYR A 29 2.51 13.67 -4.30
N ASP A 30 2.11 12.77 -3.41
CA ASP A 30 3.02 11.85 -2.74
C ASP A 30 2.92 10.49 -3.43
N ARG A 31 4.00 9.71 -3.38
CA ARG A 31 4.12 8.45 -4.11
C ARG A 31 4.59 7.33 -3.21
N LEU A 32 3.92 6.18 -3.30
CA LEU A 32 4.34 4.94 -2.65
C LEU A 32 4.81 3.97 -3.72
N VAL A 33 5.96 3.35 -3.50
CA VAL A 33 6.58 2.40 -4.43
C VAL A 33 6.85 1.09 -3.70
N LEU A 34 6.36 -0.01 -4.26
CA LEU A 34 6.68 -1.35 -3.81
C LEU A 34 7.75 -1.93 -4.74
N ASP A 35 8.87 -2.34 -4.17
CA ASP A 35 9.98 -2.93 -4.92
C ASP A 35 9.81 -4.45 -4.98
N LEU A 36 9.82 -4.99 -6.19
CA LEU A 36 9.58 -6.40 -6.46
C LEU A 36 10.78 -7.01 -7.19
N ASP A 37 10.98 -8.30 -7.02
CA ASP A 37 12.11 -9.03 -7.63
C ASP A 37 11.96 -9.20 -9.14
N ARG A 38 10.76 -9.02 -9.68
CA ARG A 38 10.49 -9.08 -11.12
C ARG A 38 9.34 -8.16 -11.49
N GLY A 39 9.27 -7.83 -12.76
CA GLY A 39 8.26 -6.92 -13.29
C GLY A 39 6.86 -7.51 -13.31
N GLY A 40 5.93 -6.71 -13.74
CA GLY A 40 4.53 -7.04 -13.83
C GLY A 40 3.70 -6.29 -12.78
N GLU A 41 2.39 -6.40 -12.92
CA GLU A 41 1.44 -5.74 -12.02
C GLU A 41 0.45 -6.76 -11.49
N GLY A 42 0.12 -6.65 -10.23
CA GLY A 42 -0.94 -7.41 -9.60
C GLY A 42 -1.20 -6.78 -8.25
N TYR A 43 -2.29 -6.00 -8.15
CA TYR A 43 -2.57 -5.23 -6.94
C TYR A 43 -4.05 -4.90 -6.85
N ARG A 44 -4.47 -4.53 -5.64
CA ARG A 44 -5.75 -3.91 -5.37
C ARG A 44 -5.53 -2.78 -4.37
N VAL A 45 -6.02 -1.59 -4.70
CA VAL A 45 -5.91 -0.41 -3.82
C VAL A 45 -7.31 0.16 -3.62
N ARG A 46 -7.71 0.34 -2.36
CA ARG A 46 -9.03 0.86 -2.04
C ARG A 46 -9.06 1.58 -0.70
N TYR A 47 -9.97 2.53 -0.57
CA TYR A 47 -10.27 3.11 0.74
C TYR A 47 -11.04 2.11 1.59
N VAL A 48 -10.68 2.03 2.86
CA VAL A 48 -11.30 1.14 3.85
C VAL A 48 -11.51 1.89 5.16
N SER A 49 -12.44 1.40 5.98
CA SER A 49 -12.64 1.95 7.32
C SER A 49 -11.53 1.55 8.28
N ALA A 50 -10.91 0.40 8.04
CA ALA A 50 -9.77 -0.09 8.79
C ALA A 50 -8.99 -1.07 7.92
N VAL A 51 -7.66 -1.06 8.06
CA VAL A 51 -6.78 -2.05 7.42
C VAL A 51 -6.63 -3.21 8.38
N HIS A 52 -6.76 -4.44 7.88
CA HIS A 52 -6.62 -5.66 8.67
C HIS A 52 -5.37 -6.43 8.27
N ASP A 53 -4.71 -6.98 9.27
CA ASP A 53 -3.53 -7.82 9.09
C ASP A 53 -3.88 -9.10 8.33
N GLN A 54 -3.01 -9.50 7.40
CA GLN A 54 -3.21 -10.68 6.57
C GLN A 54 -3.26 -11.98 7.37
N GLY A 55 -2.45 -12.09 8.41
CA GLY A 55 -2.34 -13.34 9.18
C GLY A 55 -3.45 -13.52 10.20
N ARG A 56 -3.78 -12.47 10.95
CA ARG A 56 -4.69 -12.55 12.10
C ARG A 56 -6.02 -11.85 11.89
N GLY A 57 -6.13 -11.02 10.88
CA GLY A 57 -7.30 -10.18 10.69
C GLY A 57 -7.41 -9.05 11.71
N ALA A 58 -6.37 -8.82 12.51
CA ALA A 58 -6.38 -7.75 13.49
C ALA A 58 -6.25 -6.38 12.81
N VAL A 59 -6.83 -5.35 13.41
CA VAL A 59 -6.72 -3.98 12.88
C VAL A 59 -5.27 -3.51 12.97
N VAL A 60 -4.77 -2.96 11.86
CA VAL A 60 -3.47 -2.33 11.79
C VAL A 60 -3.65 -0.86 12.18
N PRO A 61 -3.04 -0.39 13.28
CA PRO A 61 -3.15 1.01 13.67
C PRO A 61 -2.59 1.93 12.60
N LEU A 62 -3.36 2.95 12.20
CA LEU A 62 -2.97 3.91 11.18
C LEU A 62 -3.39 5.31 11.57
N ARG A 63 -2.48 6.26 11.34
CA ARG A 63 -2.78 7.69 11.45
C ARG A 63 -3.31 8.21 10.12
N GLY A 64 -4.20 9.17 10.18
CA GLY A 64 -4.71 9.87 8.99
C GLY A 64 -6.21 10.07 9.06
N GLY A 65 -6.72 10.86 8.12
CA GLY A 65 -8.15 11.13 7.97
C GLY A 65 -8.87 10.10 7.11
N ALA A 66 -8.12 9.28 6.36
CA ALA A 66 -8.65 8.17 5.58
C ALA A 66 -7.57 7.11 5.41
N PHE A 67 -7.98 5.87 5.11
CA PHE A 67 -7.06 4.74 5.01
C PHE A 67 -7.20 4.05 3.66
N LEU A 68 -6.07 3.89 2.96
CA LEU A 68 -5.98 3.05 1.78
C LEU A 68 -5.37 1.71 2.18
N GLN A 69 -5.98 0.64 1.70
CA GLN A 69 -5.40 -0.70 1.80
C GLN A 69 -4.84 -1.08 0.45
N VAL A 70 -3.55 -1.39 0.45
CA VAL A 70 -2.84 -1.86 -0.74
C VAL A 70 -2.59 -3.35 -0.56
N ASP A 71 -3.24 -4.16 -1.38
CA ASP A 71 -3.00 -5.60 -1.43
C ASP A 71 -2.22 -5.87 -2.71
N ASP A 72 -0.97 -6.28 -2.56
CA ASP A 72 -0.10 -6.56 -3.70
C ASP A 72 0.08 -8.07 -3.87
N GLN A 73 0.02 -8.55 -5.11
CA GLN A 73 0.26 -9.95 -5.41
C GLN A 73 1.74 -10.26 -5.37
N SER A 74 2.29 -10.27 -4.17
CA SER A 74 3.68 -10.56 -3.88
C SER A 74 3.79 -11.20 -2.50
N GLN A 75 4.86 -11.98 -2.30
CA GLN A 75 5.16 -12.59 -1.01
C GLN A 75 6.40 -11.93 -0.42
N ALA A 76 6.32 -11.51 0.84
CA ALA A 76 7.48 -11.08 1.60
C ALA A 76 7.92 -12.25 2.50
N TYR A 77 9.19 -12.61 2.42
CA TYR A 77 9.75 -13.69 3.24
C TYR A 77 10.39 -13.18 4.51
N ARG A 78 10.27 -11.89 4.74
CA ARG A 78 10.70 -11.22 5.97
C ARG A 78 9.86 -9.96 6.14
N ARG A 79 9.84 -9.43 7.36
CA ARG A 79 9.19 -8.14 7.59
C ARG A 79 9.95 -7.04 6.87
N ILE A 80 9.25 -6.26 6.07
CA ILE A 80 9.82 -5.14 5.33
C ILE A 80 9.67 -3.87 6.16
N ALA A 81 10.74 -3.10 6.29
CA ALA A 81 10.69 -1.80 6.96
C ALA A 81 9.85 -0.81 6.15
N MET A 82 8.94 -0.12 6.82
CA MET A 82 8.09 0.87 6.16
C MET A 82 8.78 2.24 6.15
N PRO A 83 8.61 3.01 5.07
CA PRO A 83 9.23 4.33 4.98
C PRO A 83 8.57 5.31 5.94
N SER A 84 9.37 6.31 6.39
CA SER A 84 8.83 7.46 7.09
C SER A 84 8.27 8.45 6.08
N VAL A 85 7.09 8.96 6.38
CA VAL A 85 6.43 9.98 5.56
C VAL A 85 6.21 11.28 6.36
N ALA A 86 7.03 11.49 7.38
CA ALA A 86 6.98 12.70 8.18
C ALA A 86 7.16 13.94 7.29
N GLY A 87 6.26 14.90 7.44
CA GLY A 87 6.28 16.12 6.63
C GLY A 87 5.69 16.01 5.23
N TYR A 88 5.20 14.84 4.84
CA TYR A 88 4.53 14.69 3.54
C TYR A 88 3.19 15.43 3.54
N THR A 89 2.78 15.91 2.37
CA THR A 89 1.52 16.67 2.23
C THR A 89 0.30 15.76 2.40
N THR A 90 0.31 14.60 1.77
CA THR A 90 -0.84 13.70 1.72
C THR A 90 -0.68 12.49 2.64
N PHE A 91 0.48 11.84 2.60
CA PHE A 91 0.71 10.63 3.39
C PHE A 91 0.92 10.97 4.87
N ARG A 92 0.28 10.19 5.74
CA ARG A 92 0.40 10.35 7.19
C ARG A 92 1.14 9.20 7.84
N GLN A 93 1.00 7.99 7.28
CA GLN A 93 1.71 6.80 7.77
C GLN A 93 1.67 5.69 6.74
N VAL A 94 2.75 4.91 6.67
CA VAL A 94 2.79 3.65 5.92
C VAL A 94 3.01 2.54 6.94
N ALA A 95 2.12 1.55 6.97
CA ALA A 95 2.16 0.49 7.97
C ALA A 95 2.16 -0.89 7.31
N TRP A 96 2.91 -1.80 7.91
CA TRP A 96 2.98 -3.19 7.47
C TRP A 96 1.72 -3.95 7.87
N GLY A 97 1.04 -4.57 6.93
CA GLY A 97 -0.17 -5.37 7.17
C GLY A 97 0.01 -6.87 7.01
N GLY A 98 1.24 -7.32 6.81
CA GLY A 98 1.54 -8.75 6.72
C GLY A 98 1.58 -9.28 5.29
N SER A 99 2.15 -10.47 5.16
CA SER A 99 2.26 -11.17 3.89
C SER A 99 1.84 -12.62 4.09
N PHE A 100 0.92 -13.10 3.27
CA PHE A 100 0.35 -14.43 3.43
C PHE A 100 -0.20 -14.94 2.10
N GLU A 101 0.15 -16.17 1.75
CA GLU A 101 -0.37 -16.88 0.56
C GLU A 101 -0.23 -16.07 -0.73
N GLY A 102 0.91 -15.42 -0.91
CA GLY A 102 1.21 -14.70 -2.15
C GLY A 102 0.66 -13.28 -2.21
N TYR A 103 0.07 -12.78 -1.12
CA TYR A 103 -0.40 -11.40 -1.01
C TYR A 103 0.29 -10.68 0.13
N THR A 104 0.59 -9.42 -0.09
CA THR A 104 1.13 -8.53 0.94
C THR A 104 0.20 -7.35 1.10
N THR A 105 -0.13 -7.01 2.34
CA THR A 105 -0.98 -5.86 2.67
C THR A 105 -0.14 -4.74 3.25
N ILE A 106 -0.32 -3.54 2.69
CA ILE A 106 0.26 -2.30 3.20
C ILE A 106 -0.90 -1.37 3.54
N GLY A 107 -0.87 -0.80 4.73
CA GLY A 107 -1.81 0.24 5.12
C GLY A 107 -1.20 1.61 4.85
N LEU A 108 -1.94 2.48 4.21
CA LEU A 108 -1.52 3.84 3.90
C LEU A 108 -2.53 4.83 4.49
N GLY A 109 -2.13 5.50 5.56
CA GLY A 109 -2.91 6.58 6.13
C GLY A 109 -2.67 7.86 5.34
N VAL A 110 -3.74 8.52 4.91
CA VAL A 110 -3.68 9.76 4.13
C VAL A 110 -4.50 10.83 4.84
N ARG A 111 -4.27 12.11 4.52
CA ARG A 111 -4.91 13.22 5.22
C ARG A 111 -6.41 13.26 5.06
N ALA A 112 -6.95 12.78 3.94
CA ALA A 112 -8.37 12.76 3.64
C ALA A 112 -8.64 11.77 2.50
N ARG A 113 -9.92 11.49 2.25
CA ARG A 113 -10.31 10.69 1.07
C ARG A 113 -10.14 11.52 -0.19
N LEU A 114 -9.01 11.34 -0.84
CA LEU A 114 -8.60 12.10 -2.03
C LEU A 114 -8.49 11.17 -3.23
N PRO A 115 -8.51 11.73 -4.45
CA PRO A 115 -8.23 10.96 -5.66
C PRO A 115 -6.82 10.34 -5.60
N PHE A 116 -6.67 9.16 -6.16
CA PHE A 116 -5.38 8.48 -6.28
C PHE A 116 -5.26 7.76 -7.61
N ARG A 117 -4.01 7.40 -7.94
CA ARG A 117 -3.66 6.58 -9.12
C ARG A 117 -2.81 5.42 -8.65
N ALA A 118 -2.92 4.33 -9.37
CA ALA A 118 -2.07 3.16 -9.16
C ALA A 118 -1.39 2.75 -10.47
#